data_7180da758fb382f3ac9a77c1f3ae172a
#
_entry.id   7180da758fb382f3ac9a77c1f3ae172a
#
_cell.length_a   1.000
_cell.length_b   1.000
_cell.length_c   1.000
_cell.angle_alpha   90.00
_cell.angle_beta   90.00
_cell.angle_gamma   90.00
#
_symmetry.space_group_name_H-M   'P 1'
#
loop_
_entity.id
_entity.type
_entity.pdbx_description
1 polymer ?
#
loop_
_entity_poly.entity_id
_entity_poly.type
_entity_poly.pdbx_seq_one_letter_code
_entity_poly.pdbx_strand_id
1 'polypeptide(L)'
;MNYKFLLTFFLLVGFSQIRGQQLSEKATLSVITCGPGNVLFTSFGHSAFRIHDPKLKLDKIYNYGTFNFNAPNFYLNFAKGNLTYQLATQSFKRFLQIYKYENRWIKAQELNLTKNEIQQLFNFLENNAKPKNKNYQYDFFYDNCATKLEYVINKELENKVKFSNNHILENKTHRDLINDYAKDFKWGKFGIDLALGSVIDHKATKDEFKFLPDYIFLAFQN
;
A
#
# COMPACT_ATOMS: atom_id res chain seq x y z
N MET A 1 16.16 21.47 52.65
CA MET A 1 16.44 20.86 51.35
C MET A 1 15.67 21.67 50.31
N ASN A 2 16.36 22.40 49.43
CA ASN A 2 15.76 23.47 48.62
C ASN A 2 14.94 22.88 47.46
N TYR A 3 13.61 22.91 47.58
CA TYR A 3 12.65 22.47 46.54
C TYR A 3 12.83 23.20 45.20
N LYS A 4 13.51 24.33 45.15
CA LYS A 4 13.91 24.99 43.90
C LYS A 4 14.84 24.14 43.06
N PHE A 5 15.71 23.31 43.66
CA PHE A 5 16.62 22.39 42.97
C PHE A 5 15.86 21.16 42.40
N LEU A 6 14.81 20.71 43.08
CA LEU A 6 13.98 19.59 42.61
C LEU A 6 13.14 19.99 41.41
N LEU A 7 12.60 21.22 41.36
CA LEU A 7 11.81 21.72 40.25
C LEU A 7 12.65 21.88 38.96
N THR A 8 13.90 22.33 39.10
CA THR A 8 14.83 22.49 37.96
C THR A 8 15.25 21.12 37.37
N PHE A 9 15.39 20.10 38.21
CA PHE A 9 15.68 18.74 37.77
C PHE A 9 14.51 18.11 37.02
N PHE A 10 13.28 18.35 37.45
CA PHE A 10 12.06 17.86 36.76
C PHE A 10 11.84 18.54 35.41
N LEU A 11 12.21 19.81 35.26
CA LEU A 11 12.12 20.52 33.96
C LEU A 11 13.16 20.06 32.95
N LEU A 12 14.31 19.56 33.38
CA LEU A 12 15.37 19.02 32.50
C LEU A 12 15.10 17.59 32.00
N VAL A 13 14.30 16.81 32.73
CA VAL A 13 13.93 15.44 32.33
C VAL A 13 12.75 15.42 31.34
N GLY A 14 12.00 16.54 31.24
CA GLY A 14 10.77 16.64 30.39
C GLY A 14 11.01 16.77 28.88
N PHE A 15 12.24 16.94 28.40
CA PHE A 15 12.57 17.11 26.98
C PHE A 15 13.31 15.92 26.35
N SER A 16 13.01 14.69 26.75
CA SER A 16 13.34 13.55 25.89
C SER A 16 12.37 13.59 24.70
N GLN A 17 12.75 14.28 23.63
CA GLN A 17 12.09 14.16 22.34
C GLN A 17 12.13 12.67 21.98
N ILE A 18 10.97 12.05 21.88
CA ILE A 18 10.83 10.73 21.26
C ILE A 18 11.18 10.95 19.78
N ARG A 19 12.48 10.96 19.48
CA ARG A 19 12.93 10.97 18.08
C ARG A 19 12.53 9.62 17.50
N GLY A 20 11.72 9.64 16.46
CA GLY A 20 11.45 8.45 15.67
C GLY A 20 12.76 7.81 15.21
N GLN A 21 12.72 6.52 14.89
CA GLN A 21 13.90 5.79 14.39
C GLN A 21 14.48 6.50 13.18
N GLN A 22 15.79 6.84 13.24
CA GLN A 22 16.51 7.45 12.12
C GLN A 22 17.11 6.35 11.26
N LEU A 23 16.81 6.42 9.96
CA LEU A 23 17.38 5.53 8.96
C LEU A 23 18.83 5.89 8.65
N SER A 24 19.63 4.90 8.24
CA SER A 24 21.02 5.12 7.81
C SER A 24 21.07 5.65 6.37
N GLU A 25 22.29 6.06 5.95
CA GLU A 25 22.55 6.48 4.55
C GLU A 25 22.39 5.34 3.53
N LYS A 26 22.26 4.09 3.99
CA LYS A 26 22.08 2.91 3.14
C LYS A 26 20.63 2.44 3.07
N ALA A 27 19.72 3.23 3.65
CA ALA A 27 18.31 2.90 3.59
C ALA A 27 17.76 3.10 2.17
N THR A 28 16.92 2.19 1.74
CA THR A 28 16.20 2.25 0.46
C THR A 28 14.72 2.07 0.67
N LEU A 29 13.93 2.65 -0.23
CA LEU A 29 12.49 2.42 -0.35
C LEU A 29 12.21 1.81 -1.71
N SER A 30 11.49 0.70 -1.71
CA SER A 30 11.07 0.02 -2.94
C SER A 30 9.55 -0.14 -2.98
N VAL A 31 9.01 -0.08 -4.18
CA VAL A 31 7.68 -0.59 -4.49
C VAL A 31 7.81 -2.07 -4.82
N ILE A 32 7.00 -2.88 -4.16
CA ILE A 32 6.90 -4.31 -4.40
C ILE A 32 5.62 -4.58 -5.17
N THR A 33 5.73 -5.30 -6.28
CA THR A 33 4.58 -5.78 -7.05
C THR A 33 4.61 -7.29 -7.07
N CYS A 34 3.47 -7.90 -6.76
CA CYS A 34 3.28 -9.34 -6.71
C CYS A 34 2.32 -9.79 -7.80
N GLY A 35 2.67 -10.86 -8.47
CA GLY A 35 1.86 -11.44 -9.53
C GLY A 35 0.51 -11.96 -9.08
N PRO A 36 -0.38 -12.25 -10.03
CA PRO A 36 -1.69 -12.84 -9.75
C PRO A 36 -1.57 -14.21 -9.07
N GLY A 37 -2.57 -14.54 -8.28
CA GLY A 37 -2.74 -15.86 -7.66
C GLY A 37 -3.91 -16.64 -8.24
N ASN A 38 -4.13 -17.83 -7.71
CA ASN A 38 -5.09 -18.82 -8.23
C ASN A 38 -6.50 -18.72 -7.63
N VAL A 39 -6.80 -17.65 -6.90
CA VAL A 39 -8.13 -17.38 -6.35
C VAL A 39 -8.55 -15.97 -6.73
N LEU A 40 -9.85 -15.72 -6.87
CA LEU A 40 -10.41 -14.49 -7.41
C LEU A 40 -9.82 -13.22 -6.79
N PHE A 41 -9.76 -13.12 -5.46
CA PHE A 41 -9.27 -11.91 -4.78
C PHE A 41 -7.76 -11.69 -4.92
N THR A 42 -6.99 -12.71 -5.34
CA THR A 42 -5.56 -12.61 -5.61
C THR A 42 -5.24 -12.47 -7.11
N SER A 43 -6.22 -12.66 -7.98
CA SER A 43 -6.02 -12.61 -9.44
C SER A 43 -5.57 -11.23 -9.94
N PHE A 44 -5.88 -10.17 -9.22
CA PHE A 44 -5.48 -8.80 -9.54
C PHE A 44 -4.03 -8.46 -9.19
N GLY A 45 -3.30 -9.40 -8.57
CA GLY A 45 -1.96 -9.12 -8.06
C GLY A 45 -2.01 -8.35 -6.73
N HIS A 46 -0.89 -7.71 -6.37
CA HIS A 46 -0.79 -6.92 -5.15
C HIS A 46 0.39 -5.93 -5.21
N SER A 47 0.29 -4.83 -4.47
CA SER A 47 1.36 -3.85 -4.33
C SER A 47 1.61 -3.47 -2.87
N ALA A 48 2.87 -3.20 -2.52
CA ALA A 48 3.28 -2.83 -1.16
C ALA A 48 4.53 -1.95 -1.17
N PHE A 49 4.81 -1.22 -0.08
CA PHE A 49 6.11 -0.60 0.14
C PHE A 49 7.05 -1.53 0.90
N ARG A 50 8.35 -1.44 0.59
CA ARG A 50 9.42 -2.04 1.36
C ARG A 50 10.42 -0.97 1.78
N ILE A 51 10.74 -0.91 3.08
CA ILE A 51 11.87 -0.16 3.60
C ILE A 51 12.96 -1.17 3.99
N HIS A 52 14.15 -0.97 3.43
CA HIS A 52 15.31 -1.79 3.74
C HIS A 52 16.46 -0.91 4.21
N ASP A 53 16.98 -1.18 5.40
CA ASP A 53 18.18 -0.54 5.97
C ASP A 53 19.11 -1.62 6.50
N PRO A 54 20.18 -1.96 5.78
CA PRO A 54 21.10 -3.03 6.17
C PRO A 54 21.90 -2.72 7.45
N LYS A 55 22.14 -1.43 7.74
CA LYS A 55 22.84 -1.04 8.96
C LYS A 55 21.99 -1.25 10.22
N LEU A 56 20.69 -1.00 10.10
CA LEU A 56 19.72 -1.19 11.18
C LEU A 56 19.13 -2.60 11.21
N LYS A 57 19.52 -3.48 10.28
CA LYS A 57 18.91 -4.79 10.07
C LYS A 57 17.39 -4.71 9.92
N LEU A 58 16.90 -3.60 9.34
CA LEU A 58 15.50 -3.35 9.06
C LEU A 58 15.19 -3.83 7.64
N ASP A 59 14.19 -4.70 7.50
CA ASP A 59 13.67 -5.13 6.21
C ASP A 59 12.17 -5.39 6.36
N LYS A 60 11.38 -4.34 6.13
CA LYS A 60 9.99 -4.25 6.53
C LYS A 60 9.08 -3.93 5.34
N ILE A 61 7.98 -4.65 5.24
CA ILE A 61 6.88 -4.41 4.31
C ILE A 61 5.78 -3.62 5.01
N TYR A 62 5.23 -2.67 4.27
CA TYR A 62 4.01 -1.91 4.58
C TYR A 62 2.97 -2.27 3.54
N ASN A 63 1.97 -3.03 3.99
CA ASN A 63 1.01 -3.73 3.16
C ASN A 63 -0.38 -3.12 3.37
N TYR A 64 -0.79 -2.22 2.46
CA TYR A 64 -2.16 -1.71 2.39
C TYR A 64 -3.10 -2.77 1.79
N GLY A 65 -4.39 -2.64 2.03
CA GLY A 65 -5.38 -3.56 1.48
C GLY A 65 -5.53 -4.86 2.26
N THR A 66 -5.04 -4.91 3.49
CA THR A 66 -5.28 -6.07 4.36
C THR A 66 -6.60 -5.93 5.10
N PHE A 67 -7.31 -7.04 5.29
CA PHE A 67 -8.61 -7.06 5.96
C PHE A 67 -8.71 -8.26 6.91
N ASN A 68 -9.69 -8.18 7.81
CA ASN A 68 -9.94 -9.22 8.78
C ASN A 68 -11.31 -9.86 8.54
N PHE A 69 -11.34 -11.08 8.02
CA PHE A 69 -12.58 -11.86 7.81
C PHE A 69 -13.37 -12.10 9.10
N ASN A 70 -12.69 -12.09 10.26
CA ASN A 70 -13.32 -12.29 11.58
C ASN A 70 -13.86 -10.98 12.19
N ALA A 71 -13.81 -9.87 11.45
CA ALA A 71 -14.40 -8.63 11.92
C ALA A 71 -15.91 -8.75 12.08
N PRO A 72 -16.52 -8.17 13.11
CA PRO A 72 -17.97 -8.21 13.30
C PRO A 72 -18.71 -7.71 12.06
N ASN A 73 -19.73 -8.46 11.64
CA ASN A 73 -20.57 -8.13 10.47
C ASN A 73 -19.78 -7.99 9.16
N PHE A 74 -18.63 -8.65 9.00
CA PHE A 74 -17.78 -8.51 7.82
C PHE A 74 -18.57 -8.65 6.50
N TYR A 75 -19.34 -9.73 6.33
CA TYR A 75 -20.10 -9.98 5.09
C TYR A 75 -21.22 -8.96 4.87
N LEU A 76 -21.87 -8.49 5.94
CA LEU A 76 -22.89 -7.44 5.84
C LEU A 76 -22.28 -6.11 5.43
N ASN A 77 -21.14 -5.76 6.01
CA ASN A 77 -20.41 -4.55 5.66
C ASN A 77 -19.88 -4.62 4.22
N PHE A 78 -19.38 -5.80 3.82
CA PHE A 78 -18.97 -6.05 2.43
C PHE A 78 -20.13 -5.82 1.46
N ALA A 79 -21.29 -6.42 1.71
CA ALA A 79 -22.47 -6.27 0.86
C ALA A 79 -23.00 -4.81 0.79
N LYS A 80 -22.74 -4.00 1.82
CA LYS A 80 -23.09 -2.57 1.86
C LYS A 80 -22.00 -1.66 1.28
N GLY A 81 -20.88 -2.22 0.78
CA GLY A 81 -19.74 -1.42 0.32
C GLY A 81 -18.98 -0.70 1.46
N ASN A 82 -19.23 -1.04 2.72
CA ASN A 82 -18.60 -0.42 3.86
C ASN A 82 -17.40 -1.25 4.34
N LEU A 83 -16.33 -1.24 3.55
CA LEU A 83 -15.16 -2.08 3.74
C LEU A 83 -14.07 -1.34 4.52
N THR A 84 -13.85 -1.73 5.78
CA THR A 84 -12.72 -1.25 6.57
C THR A 84 -11.52 -2.18 6.36
N TYR A 85 -10.50 -1.66 5.71
CA TYR A 85 -9.21 -2.30 5.51
C TYR A 85 -8.14 -1.64 6.37
N GLN A 86 -6.95 -2.22 6.40
CA GLN A 86 -5.87 -1.70 7.22
C GLN A 86 -4.51 -1.78 6.53
N LEU A 87 -3.60 -0.93 6.99
CA LEU A 87 -2.18 -1.09 6.76
C LEU A 87 -1.63 -2.14 7.74
N ALA A 88 -1.11 -3.24 7.22
CA ALA A 88 -0.39 -4.25 8.00
C ALA A 88 1.12 -4.15 7.75
N THR A 89 1.92 -4.54 8.72
CA THR A 89 3.38 -4.61 8.57
C THR A 89 3.90 -5.99 8.90
N GLN A 90 4.96 -6.41 8.19
CA GLN A 90 5.66 -7.66 8.44
C GLN A 90 7.10 -7.59 7.92
N SER A 91 7.95 -8.55 8.29
CA SER A 91 9.28 -8.67 7.69
C SER A 91 9.18 -9.07 6.22
N PHE A 92 10.11 -8.58 5.39
CA PHE A 92 10.17 -8.97 3.97
C PHE A 92 10.40 -10.48 3.81
N LYS A 93 11.18 -11.09 4.70
CA LYS A 93 11.39 -12.55 4.72
C LYS A 93 10.07 -13.32 4.81
N ARG A 94 9.18 -12.94 5.74
CA ARG A 94 7.87 -13.57 5.89
C ARG A 94 6.98 -13.32 4.67
N PHE A 95 7.02 -12.10 4.13
CA PHE A 95 6.29 -11.74 2.92
C PHE A 95 6.71 -12.63 1.73
N LEU A 96 8.02 -12.78 1.49
CA LEU A 96 8.55 -13.66 0.45
C LEU A 96 8.10 -15.11 0.61
N GLN A 97 8.08 -15.63 1.85
CA GLN A 97 7.66 -17.01 2.10
C GLN A 97 6.21 -17.26 1.68
N ILE A 98 5.31 -16.30 1.92
CA ILE A 98 3.89 -16.40 1.54
C ILE A 98 3.78 -16.52 0.02
N TYR A 99 4.36 -15.58 -0.73
CA TYR A 99 4.26 -15.57 -2.19
C TYR A 99 5.00 -16.74 -2.85
N LYS A 100 6.10 -17.20 -2.26
CA LYS A 100 6.78 -18.43 -2.70
C LYS A 100 5.89 -19.66 -2.52
N TYR A 101 5.20 -19.78 -1.38
CA TYR A 101 4.25 -20.85 -1.13
C TYR A 101 3.08 -20.84 -2.12
N GLU A 102 2.59 -19.64 -2.45
CA GLU A 102 1.51 -19.43 -3.43
C GLU A 102 1.98 -19.53 -4.89
N ASN A 103 3.27 -19.79 -5.14
CA ASN A 103 3.89 -19.81 -6.48
C ASN A 103 3.63 -18.51 -7.28
N ARG A 104 3.70 -17.36 -6.64
CA ARG A 104 3.50 -16.03 -7.23
C ARG A 104 4.82 -15.30 -7.34
N TRP A 105 5.06 -14.65 -8.47
CA TRP A 105 6.26 -13.83 -8.65
C TRP A 105 6.20 -12.53 -7.83
N ILE A 106 7.38 -12.02 -7.48
CA ILE A 106 7.56 -10.71 -6.84
C ILE A 106 8.59 -9.93 -7.64
N LYS A 107 8.27 -8.66 -7.92
CA LYS A 107 9.19 -7.68 -8.48
C LYS A 107 9.38 -6.53 -7.47
N ALA A 108 10.60 -6.00 -7.40
CA ALA A 108 10.94 -4.86 -6.57
C ALA A 108 11.49 -3.73 -7.45
N GLN A 109 10.97 -2.53 -7.26
CA GLN A 109 11.47 -1.32 -7.91
C GLN A 109 11.96 -0.37 -6.82
N GLU A 110 13.27 -0.20 -6.72
CA GLU A 110 13.85 0.77 -5.82
C GLU A 110 13.62 2.19 -6.37
N LEU A 111 13.10 3.07 -5.54
CA LEU A 111 12.81 4.43 -5.94
C LEU A 111 14.06 5.31 -5.74
N ASN A 112 14.36 6.12 -6.74
CA ASN A 112 15.48 7.07 -6.68
C ASN A 112 15.08 8.29 -5.84
N LEU A 113 15.15 8.13 -4.53
CA LEU A 113 14.79 9.13 -3.52
C LEU A 113 16.01 9.51 -2.68
N THR A 114 16.04 10.77 -2.24
CA THR A 114 17.02 11.22 -1.26
C THR A 114 16.77 10.57 0.11
N LYS A 115 17.82 10.53 0.95
CA LYS A 115 17.69 10.03 2.33
C LYS A 115 16.57 10.73 3.12
N ASN A 116 16.44 12.04 2.97
CA ASN A 116 15.41 12.81 3.68
C ASN A 116 14.00 12.42 3.23
N GLU A 117 13.80 12.18 1.94
CA GLU A 117 12.52 11.72 1.40
C GLU A 117 12.19 10.30 1.86
N ILE A 118 13.18 9.39 1.89
CA ILE A 118 13.00 8.04 2.44
C ILE A 118 12.66 8.11 3.93
N GLN A 119 13.35 8.95 4.70
CA GLN A 119 13.05 9.15 6.13
C GLN A 119 11.64 9.72 6.34
N GLN A 120 11.21 10.66 5.52
CA GLN A 120 9.87 11.25 5.58
C GLN A 120 8.80 10.20 5.33
N LEU A 121 8.94 9.42 4.26
CA LEU A 121 8.03 8.31 3.93
C LEU A 121 8.04 7.23 5.03
N PHE A 122 9.20 6.89 5.57
CA PHE A 122 9.31 5.95 6.68
C PHE A 122 8.55 6.43 7.92
N ASN A 123 8.72 7.69 8.30
CA ASN A 123 8.01 8.28 9.44
C ASN A 123 6.49 8.28 9.24
N PHE A 124 6.05 8.60 8.03
CA PHE A 124 4.64 8.53 7.67
C PHE A 124 4.11 7.10 7.79
N LEU A 125 4.78 6.13 7.17
CA LEU A 125 4.37 4.72 7.17
C LEU A 125 4.34 4.14 8.58
N GLU A 126 5.34 4.44 9.43
CA GLU A 126 5.36 4.03 10.84
C GLU A 126 4.21 4.67 11.63
N ASN A 127 3.93 5.94 11.39
CA ASN A 127 2.80 6.60 12.04
C ASN A 127 1.46 6.03 11.57
N ASN A 128 1.34 5.76 10.26
CA ASN A 128 0.12 5.19 9.68
C ASN A 128 -0.11 3.74 10.13
N ALA A 129 0.95 2.97 10.40
CA ALA A 129 0.85 1.59 10.89
C ALA A 129 0.40 1.47 12.37
N LYS A 130 0.34 2.58 13.13
CA LYS A 130 -0.14 2.56 14.52
C LYS A 130 -1.61 2.13 14.61
N PRO A 131 -2.02 1.42 15.68
CA PRO A 131 -3.40 0.92 15.81
C PRO A 131 -4.49 1.96 15.58
N LYS A 132 -4.28 3.20 16.01
CA LYS A 132 -5.23 4.31 15.86
C LYS A 132 -5.33 4.88 14.44
N ASN A 133 -4.33 4.61 13.57
CA ASN A 133 -4.21 5.26 12.25
C ASN A 133 -4.30 4.26 11.08
N LYS A 134 -4.12 2.95 11.34
CA LYS A 134 -3.93 1.95 10.30
C LYS A 134 -5.18 1.61 9.50
N ASN A 135 -6.36 1.86 10.05
CA ASN A 135 -7.63 1.54 9.42
C ASN A 135 -8.04 2.64 8.44
N TYR A 136 -8.60 2.24 7.31
CA TYR A 136 -9.14 3.16 6.31
C TYR A 136 -10.32 2.54 5.58
N GLN A 137 -11.16 3.38 4.97
CA GLN A 137 -12.23 2.95 4.09
C GLN A 137 -11.61 2.51 2.77
N TYR A 138 -11.82 1.26 2.39
CA TYR A 138 -11.30 0.70 1.14
C TYR A 138 -12.23 1.04 -0.02
N ASP A 139 -11.63 1.45 -1.13
CA ASP A 139 -12.30 1.55 -2.41
C ASP A 139 -11.50 0.76 -3.45
N PHE A 140 -12.18 -0.12 -4.18
CA PHE A 140 -11.53 -1.02 -5.12
C PHE A 140 -10.80 -0.26 -6.24
N PHE A 141 -11.34 0.88 -6.67
CA PHE A 141 -10.76 1.69 -7.76
C PHE A 141 -9.86 2.82 -7.27
N TYR A 142 -10.24 3.48 -6.15
CA TYR A 142 -9.66 4.77 -5.78
C TYR A 142 -8.84 4.72 -4.48
N ASP A 143 -9.02 3.69 -3.63
CA ASP A 143 -8.28 3.58 -2.37
C ASP A 143 -7.91 2.13 -2.02
N ASN A 144 -7.14 1.50 -2.91
CA ASN A 144 -6.68 0.11 -2.80
C ASN A 144 -5.15 0.01 -2.55
N CYS A 145 -4.59 -1.20 -2.60
CA CYS A 145 -3.17 -1.43 -2.37
C CYS A 145 -2.27 -0.75 -3.41
N ALA A 146 -2.71 -0.58 -4.65
CA ALA A 146 -1.94 0.05 -5.73
C ALA A 146 -2.04 1.58 -5.66
N THR A 147 -3.26 2.12 -5.61
CA THR A 147 -3.51 3.57 -5.56
C THR A 147 -2.97 4.22 -4.29
N LYS A 148 -2.92 3.48 -3.15
CA LYS A 148 -2.28 3.96 -1.91
C LYS A 148 -0.80 4.26 -2.09
N LEU A 149 -0.08 3.56 -2.97
CA LEU A 149 1.34 3.83 -3.19
C LEU A 149 1.53 5.22 -3.81
N GLU A 150 0.80 5.52 -4.87
CA GLU A 150 0.83 6.83 -5.51
C GLU A 150 0.37 7.93 -4.55
N TYR A 151 -0.75 7.70 -3.86
CA TYR A 151 -1.27 8.66 -2.88
C TYR A 151 -0.26 9.02 -1.79
N VAL A 152 0.39 8.02 -1.18
CA VAL A 152 1.36 8.25 -0.09
C VAL A 152 2.58 9.02 -0.61
N ILE A 153 3.11 8.65 -1.77
CA ILE A 153 4.25 9.33 -2.37
C ILE A 153 3.91 10.77 -2.72
N ASN A 154 2.79 11.01 -3.39
CA ASN A 154 2.36 12.36 -3.77
C ASN A 154 2.11 13.24 -2.55
N LYS A 155 1.47 12.69 -1.52
CA LYS A 155 1.17 13.42 -0.30
C LYS A 155 2.43 13.80 0.47
N GLU A 156 3.35 12.86 0.66
CA GLU A 156 4.53 13.08 1.49
C GLU A 156 5.63 13.83 0.73
N LEU A 157 5.71 13.68 -0.59
CA LEU A 157 6.74 14.33 -1.41
C LEU A 157 6.18 15.51 -2.23
N GLU A 158 5.01 16.04 -1.87
CA GLU A 158 4.44 17.26 -2.48
C GLU A 158 4.36 17.19 -4.01
N ASN A 159 3.98 16.03 -4.57
CA ASN A 159 3.90 15.77 -6.01
C ASN A 159 5.23 15.97 -6.79
N LYS A 160 6.38 15.83 -6.13
CA LYS A 160 7.68 15.87 -6.81
C LYS A 160 7.93 14.67 -7.71
N VAL A 161 7.34 13.51 -7.38
CA VAL A 161 7.43 12.31 -8.20
C VAL A 161 6.36 12.36 -9.28
N LYS A 162 6.77 12.15 -10.53
CA LYS A 162 5.85 12.08 -11.67
C LYS A 162 5.66 10.64 -12.07
N PHE A 163 4.42 10.25 -12.21
CA PHE A 163 4.04 8.92 -12.69
C PHE A 163 3.77 8.97 -14.18
N SER A 164 4.35 8.04 -14.93
CA SER A 164 4.11 7.98 -16.37
C SER A 164 2.88 7.14 -16.70
N ASN A 165 2.08 7.65 -17.63
CA ASN A 165 0.94 6.94 -18.22
C ASN A 165 1.20 6.57 -19.70
N ASN A 166 2.45 6.69 -20.18
CA ASN A 166 2.79 6.49 -21.60
C ASN A 166 2.63 5.04 -22.05
N HIS A 167 2.69 4.09 -21.11
CA HIS A 167 2.49 2.66 -21.35
C HIS A 167 1.03 2.30 -21.62
N ILE A 168 0.08 3.22 -21.34
CA ILE A 168 -1.35 2.97 -21.51
C ILE A 168 -1.76 3.43 -22.92
N LEU A 169 -1.83 2.46 -23.82
CA LEU A 169 -2.21 2.66 -25.22
C LEU A 169 -3.67 2.28 -25.51
N GLU A 170 -4.25 1.49 -24.62
CA GLU A 170 -5.59 0.92 -24.79
C GLU A 170 -6.66 1.87 -24.23
N ASN A 171 -7.86 1.73 -24.80
CA ASN A 171 -9.02 2.47 -24.38
C ASN A 171 -10.04 1.46 -23.82
N LYS A 172 -9.94 1.16 -22.53
CA LYS A 172 -10.73 0.15 -21.83
C LYS A 172 -11.71 0.78 -20.84
N THR A 173 -12.81 0.10 -20.61
CA THR A 173 -13.70 0.38 -19.47
C THR A 173 -13.11 -0.26 -18.19
N HIS A 174 -13.59 0.15 -17.02
CA HIS A 174 -13.24 -0.55 -15.78
C HIS A 174 -13.66 -2.03 -15.83
N ARG A 175 -14.78 -2.34 -16.49
CA ARG A 175 -15.23 -3.72 -16.71
C ARG A 175 -14.22 -4.53 -17.53
N ASP A 176 -13.69 -3.96 -18.61
CA ASP A 176 -12.68 -4.62 -19.44
C ASP A 176 -11.43 -4.92 -18.63
N LEU A 177 -10.96 -3.94 -17.86
CA LEU A 177 -9.80 -4.08 -16.98
C LEU A 177 -9.99 -5.17 -15.92
N ILE A 178 -11.14 -5.23 -15.27
CA ILE A 178 -11.47 -6.29 -14.31
C ILE A 178 -11.51 -7.65 -15.01
N ASN A 179 -12.12 -7.71 -16.17
CA ASN A 179 -12.31 -8.95 -16.92
C ASN A 179 -11.00 -9.57 -17.39
N ASP A 180 -9.98 -8.77 -17.70
CA ASP A 180 -8.65 -9.27 -18.04
C ASP A 180 -8.03 -10.13 -16.92
N TYR A 181 -8.31 -9.80 -15.67
CA TYR A 181 -7.80 -10.52 -14.49
C TYR A 181 -8.75 -11.58 -13.94
N ALA A 182 -10.05 -11.44 -14.18
CA ALA A 182 -11.08 -12.35 -13.66
C ALA A 182 -11.54 -13.41 -14.69
N LYS A 183 -10.95 -13.46 -15.89
CA LYS A 183 -11.39 -14.32 -17.01
C LYS A 183 -11.48 -15.82 -16.65
N ASP A 184 -10.59 -16.31 -15.79
CA ASP A 184 -10.55 -17.71 -15.39
C ASP A 184 -11.53 -18.04 -14.26
N PHE A 185 -12.19 -17.03 -13.69
CA PHE A 185 -13.12 -17.14 -12.56
C PHE A 185 -14.55 -16.83 -12.97
N LYS A 186 -15.16 -17.62 -13.85
CA LYS A 186 -16.47 -17.34 -14.49
C LYS A 186 -17.56 -16.88 -13.53
N TRP A 187 -17.78 -17.60 -12.42
CA TRP A 187 -18.77 -17.26 -11.41
C TRP A 187 -18.37 -16.01 -10.60
N GLY A 188 -17.09 -15.88 -10.29
CA GLY A 188 -16.58 -14.69 -9.61
C GLY A 188 -16.70 -13.44 -10.45
N LYS A 189 -16.34 -13.53 -11.74
CA LYS A 189 -16.54 -12.47 -12.74
C LYS A 189 -18.01 -12.06 -12.83
N PHE A 190 -18.93 -13.04 -12.99
CA PHE A 190 -20.37 -12.77 -13.02
C PHE A 190 -20.84 -12.04 -11.75
N GLY A 191 -20.38 -12.48 -10.58
CA GLY A 191 -20.69 -11.83 -9.30
C GLY A 191 -20.19 -10.38 -9.22
N ILE A 192 -18.97 -10.12 -9.68
CA ILE A 192 -18.40 -8.76 -9.74
C ILE A 192 -19.19 -7.89 -10.72
N ASP A 193 -19.47 -8.41 -11.93
CA ASP A 193 -20.22 -7.71 -12.95
C ASP A 193 -21.63 -7.31 -12.46
N LEU A 194 -22.28 -8.20 -11.72
CA LEU A 194 -23.61 -7.94 -11.15
C LEU A 194 -23.54 -6.93 -9.99
N ALA A 195 -22.58 -7.07 -9.10
CA ALA A 195 -22.43 -6.22 -7.92
C ALA A 195 -22.06 -4.78 -8.28
N LEU A 196 -21.19 -4.58 -9.27
CA LEU A 196 -20.74 -3.26 -9.70
C LEU A 196 -21.67 -2.62 -10.76
N GLY A 197 -22.45 -3.42 -11.47
CA GLY A 197 -23.45 -2.93 -12.41
C GLY A 197 -22.88 -2.08 -13.55
N SER A 198 -23.65 -1.10 -14.02
CA SER A 198 -23.28 -0.24 -15.14
C SER A 198 -22.26 0.85 -14.81
N VAL A 199 -21.96 1.06 -13.54
CA VAL A 199 -20.97 2.08 -13.10
C VAL A 199 -19.58 1.80 -13.69
N ILE A 200 -19.24 0.55 -13.95
CA ILE A 200 -17.94 0.14 -14.50
C ILE A 200 -17.88 0.09 -16.03
N ASP A 201 -18.96 0.48 -16.73
CA ASP A 201 -19.04 0.47 -18.21
C ASP A 201 -18.50 1.75 -18.85
N HIS A 202 -18.19 2.79 -18.06
CA HIS A 202 -17.53 3.97 -18.60
C HIS A 202 -16.04 3.73 -18.85
N LYS A 203 -15.48 4.47 -19.80
CA LYS A 203 -14.07 4.39 -20.14
C LYS A 203 -13.22 4.90 -18.98
N ALA A 204 -12.25 4.09 -18.58
CA ALA A 204 -11.26 4.48 -17.60
C ALA A 204 -10.31 5.53 -18.19
N THR A 205 -10.03 6.57 -17.45
CA THR A 205 -8.93 7.50 -17.74
C THR A 205 -7.59 6.78 -17.55
N LYS A 206 -6.51 7.29 -18.15
CA LYS A 206 -5.18 6.69 -17.96
C LYS A 206 -4.76 6.62 -16.49
N ASP A 207 -5.15 7.58 -15.67
CA ASP A 207 -4.86 7.56 -14.24
C ASP A 207 -5.64 6.46 -13.50
N GLU A 208 -6.85 6.18 -13.91
CA GLU A 208 -7.68 5.14 -13.31
C GLU A 208 -7.18 3.72 -13.58
N PHE A 209 -6.37 3.47 -14.62
CA PHE A 209 -5.75 2.16 -14.81
C PHE A 209 -4.87 1.74 -13.63
N LYS A 210 -4.29 2.70 -12.90
CA LYS A 210 -3.36 2.46 -11.78
C LYS A 210 -4.00 1.82 -10.54
N PHE A 211 -5.32 1.55 -10.54
CA PHE A 211 -5.91 0.70 -9.50
C PHE A 211 -5.41 -0.74 -9.58
N LEU A 212 -4.87 -1.14 -10.72
CA LEU A 212 -4.27 -2.46 -10.93
C LEU A 212 -2.77 -2.45 -10.65
N PRO A 213 -2.25 -3.42 -9.90
CA PRO A 213 -0.83 -3.53 -9.54
C PRO A 213 0.13 -3.52 -10.73
N ASP A 214 -0.24 -4.11 -11.87
CA ASP A 214 0.60 -4.12 -13.06
C ASP A 214 0.76 -2.71 -13.67
N TYR A 215 -0.30 -1.91 -13.67
CA TYR A 215 -0.25 -0.55 -14.23
C TYR A 215 0.48 0.42 -13.29
N ILE A 216 0.33 0.31 -11.97
CA ILE A 216 1.13 1.12 -11.05
C ILE A 216 2.61 0.71 -11.12
N PHE A 217 2.93 -0.59 -11.31
CA PHE A 217 4.30 -1.05 -11.56
C PHE A 217 4.91 -0.35 -12.77
N LEU A 218 4.19 -0.30 -13.89
CA LEU A 218 4.65 0.35 -15.12
C LEU A 218 4.79 1.88 -14.95
N ALA A 219 3.93 2.50 -14.14
CA ALA A 219 3.99 3.94 -13.87
C ALA A 219 5.25 4.35 -13.07
N PHE A 220 5.87 3.43 -12.32
CA PHE A 220 7.12 3.63 -11.61
C PHE A 220 8.38 3.29 -12.44
N GLN A 221 8.25 2.85 -13.69
CA GLN A 221 9.38 2.42 -14.53
C GLN A 221 10.12 3.56 -15.27
N ASN A 222 9.86 4.81 -14.96
CA ASN A 222 10.50 5.94 -15.64
C ASN A 222 11.71 6.47 -14.89
#